data_27f531415763c930befee9a69455d280
#
_entry.id   27f531415763c930befee9a69455d280
#
_cell.length_a   1.000
_cell.length_b   1.000
_cell.length_c   1.000
_cell.angle_alpha   90.00
_cell.angle_beta   90.00
_cell.angle_gamma   90.00
#
_symmetry.space_group_name_H-M   'P 1'
#
loop_
_entity.id
_entity.type
_entity.pdbx_description
1 polymer ?
#
loop_
_entity_poly.entity_id
_entity_poly.type
_entity_poly.pdbx_seq_one_letter_code
_entity_poly.pdbx_strand_id
1 'polypeptide(L)'
;IAALSPTLFKLSFAGMENLGENIWMTIGIIIFITFFIDVFDTVGTVSGIATLGGFIDENGNIPRINRVFMVDALGTTIGGLLGLTLVTTYIESSVGVAEGGKTGLTSLWIAVLFGLTLFFAPIFTMVPAVASGSAITLIGALMIKSVLKIDLNDFTEALPAFFCIFMMPFTGNMGTGILIGIFTYTILKTLAGKQKEVN
;
A
#
# COMPACT_ATOMS: atom_id res chain seq x y z
N ILE A 1 3.55 3.87 -25.97
CA ILE A 1 5.02 3.59 -26.09
C ILE A 1 5.80 4.91 -26.04
N ALA A 2 5.33 5.99 -26.65
CA ALA A 2 6.01 7.31 -26.59
C ALA A 2 6.10 7.87 -25.15
N ALA A 3 5.19 7.52 -24.24
CA ALA A 3 5.18 8.00 -22.86
C ALA A 3 6.25 7.35 -21.96
N LEU A 4 6.81 6.20 -22.33
CA LEU A 4 7.86 5.50 -21.58
C LEU A 4 9.27 5.94 -21.97
N SER A 5 9.43 6.44 -23.21
CA SER A 5 10.74 6.82 -23.78
C SER A 5 11.54 7.84 -22.94
N PRO A 6 10.91 8.84 -22.28
CA PRO A 6 11.68 9.83 -21.51
C PRO A 6 12.25 9.30 -20.19
N THR A 7 11.67 8.25 -19.60
CA THR A 7 12.04 7.77 -18.25
C THR A 7 12.76 6.41 -18.27
N LEU A 8 12.53 5.60 -19.32
CA LEU A 8 13.02 4.23 -19.40
C LEU A 8 14.56 4.18 -19.31
N PHE A 9 15.09 3.49 -18.31
CA PHE A 9 16.52 3.34 -18.04
C PHE A 9 17.32 4.65 -17.93
N LYS A 10 16.64 5.77 -17.63
CA LYS A 10 17.29 7.08 -17.45
C LYS A 10 17.45 7.42 -15.96
N LEU A 11 18.12 6.54 -15.23
CA LEU A 11 18.54 6.86 -13.88
C LEU A 11 19.52 8.04 -13.92
N SER A 12 19.18 9.14 -13.24
CA SER A 12 20.04 10.31 -13.13
C SER A 12 20.16 10.70 -11.66
N PHE A 13 21.39 10.84 -11.21
CA PHE A 13 21.71 11.33 -9.87
C PHE A 13 22.06 12.83 -9.87
N ALA A 14 21.94 13.50 -11.03
CA ALA A 14 22.31 14.91 -11.20
C ALA A 14 21.51 15.89 -10.32
N GLY A 15 20.32 15.49 -9.84
CA GLY A 15 19.51 16.30 -8.90
C GLY A 15 19.93 16.19 -7.44
N MET A 16 20.86 15.28 -7.13
CA MET A 16 21.26 15.06 -5.74
C MET A 16 22.05 16.26 -5.16
N GLU A 17 22.75 17.00 -6.00
CA GLU A 17 23.50 18.19 -5.59
C GLU A 17 22.60 19.29 -4.97
N ASN A 18 21.30 19.29 -5.31
CA ASN A 18 20.32 20.25 -4.80
C ASN A 18 19.72 19.86 -3.44
N LEU A 19 20.10 18.71 -2.86
CA LEU A 19 19.55 18.20 -1.59
C LEU A 19 20.18 18.84 -0.34
N GLY A 20 21.08 19.82 -0.52
CA GLY A 20 21.71 20.58 0.55
C GLY A 20 22.98 19.94 1.13
N GLU A 21 23.55 20.58 2.16
CA GLU A 21 24.85 20.18 2.73
C GLU A 21 24.87 18.78 3.34
N ASN A 22 23.72 18.29 3.83
CA ASN A 22 23.60 16.94 4.44
C ASN A 22 22.95 15.90 3.49
N ILE A 23 23.43 15.86 2.27
CA ILE A 23 22.89 15.00 1.20
C ILE A 23 22.66 13.54 1.64
N TRP A 24 23.60 12.92 2.32
CA TRP A 24 23.50 11.52 2.76
C TRP A 24 22.41 11.31 3.81
N MET A 25 22.25 12.28 4.71
CA MET A 25 21.18 12.26 5.70
C MET A 25 19.80 12.39 5.03
N THR A 26 19.69 13.32 4.09
CA THR A 26 18.44 13.54 3.32
C THR A 26 18.06 12.31 2.51
N ILE A 27 19.02 11.69 1.82
CA ILE A 27 18.80 10.44 1.07
C ILE A 27 18.38 9.31 2.03
N GLY A 28 19.06 9.16 3.15
CA GLY A 28 18.71 8.14 4.16
C GLY A 28 17.29 8.31 4.69
N ILE A 29 16.88 9.55 4.96
CA ILE A 29 15.51 9.87 5.40
C ILE A 29 14.49 9.54 4.30
N ILE A 30 14.76 9.91 3.04
CA ILE A 30 13.87 9.62 1.91
C ILE A 30 13.71 8.10 1.74
N ILE A 31 14.81 7.35 1.73
CA ILE A 31 14.79 5.89 1.63
C ILE A 31 13.99 5.28 2.79
N PHE A 32 14.25 5.72 4.02
CA PHE A 32 13.54 5.21 5.19
C PHE A 32 12.04 5.48 5.13
N ILE A 33 11.63 6.71 4.79
CA ILE A 33 10.21 7.07 4.69
C ILE A 33 9.54 6.27 3.58
N THR A 34 10.17 6.17 2.41
CA THR A 34 9.63 5.43 1.27
C THR A 34 9.48 3.94 1.59
N PHE A 35 10.51 3.32 2.17
CA PHE A 35 10.47 1.94 2.63
C PHE A 35 9.37 1.71 3.68
N PHE A 36 9.25 2.62 4.66
CA PHE A 36 8.23 2.54 5.70
C PHE A 36 6.81 2.55 5.10
N ILE A 37 6.54 3.50 4.19
CA ILE A 37 5.24 3.61 3.54
C ILE A 37 4.94 2.33 2.74
N ASP A 38 5.89 1.84 1.95
CA ASP A 38 5.76 0.65 1.10
C ASP A 38 5.43 -0.61 1.92
N VAL A 39 6.17 -0.84 3.01
CA VAL A 39 5.92 -1.98 3.89
C VAL A 39 4.52 -1.92 4.51
N PHE A 40 4.10 -0.78 5.05
CA PHE A 40 2.79 -0.66 5.68
C PHE A 40 1.63 -0.71 4.67
N ASP A 41 1.83 -0.17 3.48
CA ASP A 41 0.86 -0.28 2.38
C ASP A 41 0.67 -1.75 1.99
N THR A 42 1.76 -2.47 1.77
CA THR A 42 1.72 -3.90 1.44
C THR A 42 1.10 -4.73 2.56
N VAL A 43 1.48 -4.50 3.84
CA VAL A 43 0.86 -5.19 4.99
C VAL A 43 -0.64 -4.94 5.03
N GLY A 44 -1.08 -3.70 4.89
CA GLY A 44 -2.49 -3.31 4.92
C GLY A 44 -3.28 -3.96 3.80
N THR A 45 -2.79 -3.83 2.57
CA THR A 45 -3.44 -4.39 1.37
C THR A 45 -3.53 -5.90 1.43
N VAL A 46 -2.43 -6.58 1.74
CA VAL A 46 -2.38 -8.05 1.80
C VAL A 46 -3.25 -8.59 2.93
N SER A 47 -3.25 -7.94 4.09
CA SER A 47 -4.11 -8.33 5.22
C SER A 47 -5.59 -8.18 4.88
N GLY A 48 -5.95 -7.08 4.20
CA GLY A 48 -7.32 -6.85 3.75
C GLY A 48 -7.77 -7.89 2.74
N ILE A 49 -6.97 -8.15 1.71
CA ILE A 49 -7.27 -9.15 0.67
C ILE A 49 -7.29 -10.57 1.25
N ALA A 50 -6.36 -10.92 2.13
CA ALA A 50 -6.32 -12.22 2.78
C ALA A 50 -7.55 -12.48 3.64
N THR A 51 -8.04 -11.46 4.32
CA THR A 51 -9.29 -11.51 5.08
C THR A 51 -10.48 -11.75 4.18
N LEU A 52 -10.60 -11.01 3.08
CA LEU A 52 -11.71 -11.12 2.13
C LEU A 52 -11.69 -12.48 1.40
N GLY A 53 -10.51 -12.94 1.02
CA GLY A 53 -10.31 -14.19 0.29
C GLY A 53 -10.39 -15.44 1.15
N GLY A 54 -10.39 -15.31 2.48
CA GLY A 54 -10.31 -16.45 3.40
C GLY A 54 -8.95 -17.15 3.33
N PHE A 55 -7.86 -16.40 3.13
CA PHE A 55 -6.50 -16.95 3.02
C PHE A 55 -5.75 -16.98 4.35
N ILE A 56 -6.39 -16.54 5.44
CA ILE A 56 -5.81 -16.54 6.78
C ILE A 56 -5.94 -17.95 7.35
N ASP A 57 -4.87 -18.49 7.92
CA ASP A 57 -4.84 -19.78 8.57
C ASP A 57 -5.55 -19.76 9.95
N GLU A 58 -5.71 -20.92 10.58
CA GLU A 58 -6.35 -21.07 11.90
C GLU A 58 -5.62 -20.32 13.00
N ASN A 59 -4.35 -19.99 12.81
CA ASN A 59 -3.52 -19.24 13.76
C ASN A 59 -3.54 -17.72 13.51
N GLY A 60 -4.31 -17.26 12.54
CA GLY A 60 -4.38 -15.84 12.16
C GLY A 60 -3.24 -15.37 11.24
N ASN A 61 -2.39 -16.27 10.74
CA ASN A 61 -1.28 -15.91 9.87
C ASN A 61 -1.67 -15.96 8.39
N ILE A 62 -1.00 -15.15 7.60
CA ILE A 62 -1.10 -15.18 6.13
C ILE A 62 -0.02 -16.11 5.59
N PRO A 63 -0.40 -17.26 4.97
CA PRO A 63 0.57 -18.18 4.44
C PRO A 63 1.48 -17.53 3.40
N ARG A 64 2.78 -17.81 3.49
CA ARG A 64 3.80 -17.34 2.54
C ARG A 64 3.95 -15.81 2.43
N ILE A 65 3.60 -15.06 3.46
CA ILE A 65 3.70 -13.60 3.47
C ILE A 65 5.11 -13.10 3.08
N ASN A 66 6.17 -13.81 3.47
CA ASN A 66 7.54 -13.48 3.09
C ASN A 66 7.76 -13.49 1.57
N ARG A 67 7.04 -14.34 0.83
CA ARG A 67 7.12 -14.35 -0.64
C ARG A 67 6.40 -13.17 -1.25
N VAL A 68 5.34 -12.69 -0.62
CA VAL A 68 4.63 -11.47 -1.05
C VAL A 68 5.57 -10.29 -0.95
N PHE A 69 6.20 -10.07 0.20
CA PHE A 69 7.20 -8.99 0.37
C PHE A 69 8.38 -9.10 -0.58
N MET A 70 8.86 -10.32 -0.83
CA MET A 70 9.95 -10.51 -1.79
C MET A 70 9.55 -10.13 -3.22
N VAL A 71 8.33 -10.47 -3.65
CA VAL A 71 7.83 -10.13 -4.99
C VAL A 71 7.58 -8.63 -5.09
N ASP A 72 7.06 -8.00 -4.04
CA ASP A 72 6.83 -6.58 -3.92
C ASP A 72 8.15 -5.79 -4.06
N ALA A 73 9.16 -6.16 -3.28
CA ALA A 73 10.50 -5.57 -3.36
C ALA A 73 11.16 -5.74 -4.74
N LEU A 74 10.99 -6.91 -5.37
CA LEU A 74 11.48 -7.13 -6.74
C LEU A 74 10.72 -6.26 -7.74
N GLY A 75 9.40 -6.14 -7.58
CA GLY A 75 8.55 -5.28 -8.41
C GLY A 75 8.99 -3.82 -8.33
N THR A 76 9.17 -3.29 -7.12
CA THR A 76 9.65 -1.92 -6.86
C THR A 76 11.06 -1.69 -7.42
N THR A 77 11.96 -2.67 -7.27
CA THR A 77 13.32 -2.57 -7.81
C THR A 77 13.29 -2.50 -9.35
N ILE A 78 12.56 -3.39 -10.00
CA ILE A 78 12.41 -3.39 -11.46
C ILE A 78 11.70 -2.12 -11.93
N GLY A 79 10.65 -1.70 -11.21
CA GLY A 79 9.92 -0.45 -11.50
C GLY A 79 10.85 0.76 -11.47
N GLY A 80 11.69 0.88 -10.44
CA GLY A 80 12.68 1.94 -10.33
C GLY A 80 13.68 1.95 -11.48
N LEU A 81 14.18 0.78 -11.92
CA LEU A 81 15.05 0.66 -13.10
C LEU A 81 14.36 1.09 -14.39
N LEU A 82 13.06 0.87 -14.50
CA LEU A 82 12.24 1.29 -15.65
C LEU A 82 11.81 2.76 -15.58
N GLY A 83 12.15 3.48 -14.51
CA GLY A 83 11.79 4.87 -14.32
C GLY A 83 10.34 5.06 -13.87
N LEU A 84 9.77 4.05 -13.22
CA LEU A 84 8.44 4.10 -12.60
C LEU A 84 8.56 4.54 -11.13
N THR A 85 7.46 4.94 -10.55
CA THR A 85 7.33 5.16 -9.11
C THR A 85 7.30 3.83 -8.36
N LEU A 86 7.07 3.87 -7.06
CA LEU A 86 6.86 2.70 -6.23
C LEU A 86 5.86 1.72 -6.90
N VAL A 87 6.22 0.45 -6.95
CA VAL A 87 5.35 -0.63 -7.42
C VAL A 87 4.95 -1.44 -6.20
N THR A 88 3.72 -1.30 -5.77
CA THR A 88 3.19 -1.93 -4.56
C THR A 88 1.97 -2.80 -4.88
N THR A 89 1.49 -3.53 -3.89
CA THR A 89 0.26 -4.32 -3.98
C THR A 89 -0.96 -3.39 -4.02
N TYR A 90 -1.94 -3.73 -4.86
CA TYR A 90 -3.15 -2.92 -5.06
C TYR A 90 -4.37 -3.52 -4.37
N ILE A 91 -5.08 -2.69 -3.59
CA ILE A 91 -6.31 -3.07 -2.89
C ILE A 91 -7.44 -3.46 -3.87
N GLU A 92 -7.41 -2.94 -5.09
CA GLU A 92 -8.34 -3.25 -6.18
C GLU A 92 -8.34 -4.74 -6.55
N SER A 93 -7.26 -5.46 -6.25
CA SER A 93 -7.19 -6.93 -6.38
C SER A 93 -8.26 -7.63 -5.55
N SER A 94 -8.79 -6.98 -4.52
CA SER A 94 -9.89 -7.50 -3.69
C SER A 94 -11.15 -7.79 -4.50
N VAL A 95 -11.43 -7.03 -5.56
CA VAL A 95 -12.57 -7.24 -6.45
C VAL A 95 -12.42 -8.57 -7.18
N GLY A 96 -11.23 -8.84 -7.74
CA GLY A 96 -10.95 -10.12 -8.40
C GLY A 96 -11.07 -11.31 -7.45
N VAL A 97 -10.65 -11.15 -6.20
CA VAL A 97 -10.77 -12.18 -5.16
C VAL A 97 -12.24 -12.38 -4.75
N ALA A 98 -13.02 -11.31 -4.62
CA ALA A 98 -14.46 -11.38 -4.33
C ALA A 98 -15.23 -12.13 -5.42
N GLU A 99 -14.84 -11.96 -6.69
CA GLU A 99 -15.40 -12.69 -7.86
C GLU A 99 -14.90 -14.15 -7.96
N GLY A 100 -14.08 -14.62 -7.01
CA GLY A 100 -13.60 -15.99 -6.94
C GLY A 100 -12.22 -16.24 -7.53
N GLY A 101 -11.49 -15.20 -7.94
CA GLY A 101 -10.12 -15.28 -8.44
C GLY A 101 -9.09 -15.51 -7.34
N LYS A 102 -8.86 -16.78 -6.97
CA LYS A 102 -8.03 -17.18 -5.82
C LYS A 102 -6.69 -17.81 -6.20
N THR A 103 -6.32 -17.78 -7.46
CA THR A 103 -5.10 -18.44 -7.96
C THR A 103 -4.17 -17.47 -8.67
N GLY A 104 -2.88 -17.80 -8.75
CA GLY A 104 -1.91 -17.00 -9.50
C GLY A 104 -2.22 -16.86 -10.99
N LEU A 105 -3.06 -17.74 -11.54
CA LEU A 105 -3.52 -17.63 -12.93
C LEU A 105 -4.36 -16.37 -13.14
N THR A 106 -5.16 -15.96 -12.15
CA THR A 106 -5.91 -14.71 -12.18
C THR A 106 -4.97 -13.51 -12.32
N SER A 107 -3.91 -13.49 -11.51
CA SER A 107 -2.90 -12.41 -11.58
C SER A 107 -2.17 -12.38 -12.91
N LEU A 108 -1.89 -13.54 -13.50
CA LEU A 108 -1.27 -13.63 -14.83
C LEU A 108 -2.16 -13.01 -15.91
N TRP A 109 -3.48 -13.34 -15.90
CA TRP A 109 -4.41 -12.75 -16.85
C TRP A 109 -4.55 -11.23 -16.66
N ILE A 110 -4.58 -10.76 -15.43
CA ILE A 110 -4.59 -9.31 -15.12
C ILE A 110 -3.32 -8.66 -15.69
N ALA A 111 -2.15 -9.27 -15.51
CA ALA A 111 -0.89 -8.74 -16.06
C ALA A 111 -0.92 -8.65 -17.60
N VAL A 112 -1.48 -9.68 -18.27
CA VAL A 112 -1.65 -9.65 -19.74
C VAL A 112 -2.59 -8.52 -20.16
N LEU A 113 -3.71 -8.34 -19.45
CA LEU A 113 -4.65 -7.25 -19.73
C LEU A 113 -4.00 -5.89 -19.52
N PHE A 114 -3.23 -5.68 -18.45
CA PHE A 114 -2.46 -4.46 -18.28
C PHE A 114 -1.44 -4.24 -19.41
N GLY A 115 -0.77 -5.29 -19.86
CA GLY A 115 0.10 -5.20 -21.04
C GLY A 115 -0.65 -4.73 -22.29
N LEU A 116 -1.86 -5.21 -22.50
CA LEU A 116 -2.72 -4.77 -23.62
C LEU A 116 -3.15 -3.31 -23.49
N THR A 117 -3.39 -2.81 -22.27
CA THR A 117 -3.78 -1.39 -22.07
C THR A 117 -2.71 -0.41 -22.54
N LEU A 118 -1.44 -0.82 -22.59
CA LEU A 118 -0.36 0.03 -23.13
C LEU A 118 -0.59 0.42 -24.60
N PHE A 119 -1.23 -0.47 -25.36
CA PHE A 119 -1.55 -0.17 -26.77
C PHE A 119 -2.78 0.72 -26.89
N PHE A 120 -3.67 0.68 -25.92
CA PHE A 120 -4.93 1.44 -25.87
C PHE A 120 -4.86 2.59 -24.87
N ALA A 121 -3.67 3.00 -24.44
CA ALA A 121 -3.48 4.06 -23.45
C ALA A 121 -4.34 5.33 -23.71
N PRO A 122 -4.47 5.86 -24.94
CA PRO A 122 -5.31 7.03 -25.19
C PRO A 122 -6.78 6.85 -24.81
N ILE A 123 -7.32 5.62 -24.92
CA ILE A 123 -8.71 5.31 -24.55
C ILE A 123 -8.84 5.32 -23.02
N PHE A 124 -7.90 4.70 -22.31
CA PHE A 124 -7.94 4.63 -20.85
C PHE A 124 -7.70 5.99 -20.17
N THR A 125 -6.90 6.86 -20.79
CA THR A 125 -6.72 8.24 -20.28
C THR A 125 -7.95 9.13 -20.44
N MET A 126 -8.94 8.72 -21.22
CA MET A 126 -10.23 9.44 -21.36
C MET A 126 -11.17 9.16 -20.18
N VAL A 127 -10.90 8.14 -19.34
CA VAL A 127 -11.74 7.82 -18.18
C VAL A 127 -11.65 8.98 -17.18
N PRO A 128 -12.76 9.64 -16.86
CA PRO A 128 -12.74 10.78 -15.94
C PRO A 128 -12.48 10.31 -14.50
N ALA A 129 -11.78 11.14 -13.72
CA ALA A 129 -11.45 10.85 -12.32
C ALA A 129 -12.69 10.54 -11.44
N VAL A 130 -13.85 11.07 -11.80
CA VAL A 130 -15.12 10.78 -11.10
C VAL A 130 -15.51 9.32 -11.25
N ALA A 131 -15.30 8.72 -12.42
CA ALA A 131 -15.61 7.30 -12.66
C ALA A 131 -14.67 6.38 -11.89
N SER A 132 -13.36 6.66 -11.87
CA SER A 132 -12.39 5.91 -11.06
C SER A 132 -12.64 6.09 -9.56
N GLY A 133 -12.98 7.31 -9.12
CA GLY A 133 -13.33 7.59 -7.72
C GLY A 133 -14.53 6.80 -7.23
N SER A 134 -15.57 6.64 -8.04
CA SER A 134 -16.73 5.82 -7.67
C SER A 134 -16.39 4.34 -7.53
N ALA A 135 -15.52 3.79 -8.40
CA ALA A 135 -15.03 2.42 -8.29
C ALA A 135 -14.23 2.20 -6.99
N ILE A 136 -13.31 3.11 -6.67
CA ILE A 136 -12.52 3.05 -5.43
C ILE A 136 -13.43 3.12 -4.19
N THR A 137 -14.48 3.93 -4.22
CA THR A 137 -15.46 4.02 -3.12
C THR A 137 -16.16 2.68 -2.90
N LEU A 138 -16.52 1.98 -3.98
CA LEU A 138 -17.13 0.63 -3.89
C LEU A 138 -16.15 -0.36 -3.26
N ILE A 139 -14.88 -0.35 -3.67
CA ILE A 139 -13.83 -1.19 -3.09
C ILE A 139 -13.66 -0.89 -1.59
N GLY A 140 -13.63 0.38 -1.21
CA GLY A 140 -13.58 0.80 0.19
C GLY A 140 -14.76 0.25 1.00
N ALA A 141 -15.97 0.25 0.44
CA ALA A 141 -17.15 -0.33 1.06
C ALA A 141 -17.03 -1.86 1.27
N LEU A 142 -16.44 -2.60 0.33
CA LEU A 142 -16.16 -4.03 0.49
C LEU A 142 -15.17 -4.30 1.62
N MET A 143 -14.20 -3.41 1.82
CA MET A 143 -13.13 -3.55 2.80
C MET A 143 -13.51 -3.06 4.21
N ILE A 144 -14.62 -2.33 4.37
CA ILE A 144 -15.04 -1.76 5.66
C ILE A 144 -15.21 -2.83 6.76
N LYS A 145 -15.50 -4.06 6.37
CA LYS A 145 -15.61 -5.20 7.30
C LYS A 145 -14.30 -5.47 8.07
N SER A 146 -13.16 -5.07 7.55
CA SER A 146 -11.87 -5.22 8.23
C SER A 146 -11.79 -4.33 9.47
N VAL A 147 -12.49 -3.20 9.50
CA VAL A 147 -12.58 -2.29 10.66
C VAL A 147 -13.25 -2.98 11.83
N LEU A 148 -14.19 -3.90 11.58
CA LEU A 148 -14.89 -4.64 12.62
C LEU A 148 -14.00 -5.61 13.41
N LYS A 149 -12.78 -5.86 12.97
CA LYS A 149 -11.78 -6.66 13.69
C LYS A 149 -11.05 -5.89 14.79
N ILE A 150 -11.16 -4.56 14.78
CA ILE A 150 -10.59 -3.69 15.79
C ILE A 150 -11.49 -3.74 17.01
N ASP A 151 -10.92 -3.97 18.20
CA ASP A 151 -11.70 -3.88 19.45
C ASP A 151 -11.98 -2.41 19.78
N LEU A 152 -13.14 -1.94 19.31
CA LEU A 152 -13.58 -0.57 19.56
C LEU A 152 -14.01 -0.32 21.01
N ASN A 153 -14.12 -1.37 21.85
CA ASN A 153 -14.41 -1.21 23.27
C ASN A 153 -13.14 -0.93 24.08
N ASP A 154 -11.98 -1.34 23.58
CA ASP A 154 -10.69 -0.94 24.17
C ASP A 154 -10.25 0.41 23.60
N PHE A 155 -10.33 1.45 24.44
CA PHE A 155 -9.96 2.81 24.05
C PHE A 155 -8.51 2.91 23.56
N THR A 156 -7.63 2.02 24.04
CA THR A 156 -6.22 1.99 23.63
C THR A 156 -6.01 1.43 22.21
N GLU A 157 -7.02 0.81 21.62
CA GLU A 157 -7.05 0.36 20.23
C GLU A 157 -7.94 1.24 19.35
N ALA A 158 -9.12 1.64 19.87
CA ALA A 158 -10.09 2.44 19.16
C ALA A 158 -9.55 3.82 18.77
N LEU A 159 -8.87 4.52 19.68
CA LEU A 159 -8.38 5.88 19.43
C LEU A 159 -7.24 5.94 18.41
N PRO A 160 -6.21 5.07 18.46
CA PRO A 160 -5.20 4.99 17.41
C PRO A 160 -5.78 4.65 16.04
N ALA A 161 -6.72 3.70 15.98
CA ALA A 161 -7.40 3.35 14.74
C ALA A 161 -8.19 4.53 14.16
N PHE A 162 -8.91 5.26 15.00
CA PHE A 162 -9.62 6.47 14.61
C PHE A 162 -8.66 7.51 14.02
N PHE A 163 -7.55 7.81 14.71
CA PHE A 163 -6.58 8.77 14.19
C PHE A 163 -5.93 8.30 12.89
N CYS A 164 -5.60 7.03 12.77
CA CYS A 164 -5.05 6.47 11.54
C CYS A 164 -6.02 6.69 10.37
N ILE A 165 -7.28 6.26 10.51
CA ILE A 165 -8.31 6.35 9.47
C ILE A 165 -8.63 7.81 9.11
N PHE A 166 -8.76 8.69 10.12
CA PHE A 166 -9.17 10.07 9.94
C PHE A 166 -8.05 10.93 9.33
N MET A 167 -6.81 10.73 9.79
CA MET A 167 -5.70 11.58 9.36
C MET A 167 -5.22 11.29 7.94
N MET A 168 -5.42 10.07 7.42
CA MET A 168 -5.06 9.74 6.03
C MET A 168 -5.74 10.66 5.00
N PRO A 169 -7.09 10.74 4.95
CA PRO A 169 -7.75 11.62 4.00
C PRO A 169 -7.56 13.11 4.34
N PHE A 170 -7.45 13.46 5.62
CA PHE A 170 -7.31 14.84 6.05
C PHE A 170 -5.97 15.45 5.65
N THR A 171 -4.88 14.67 5.73
CA THR A 171 -3.54 15.11 5.31
C THR A 171 -3.24 14.82 3.84
N GLY A 172 -4.07 14.04 3.17
CA GLY A 172 -3.81 13.52 1.82
C GLY A 172 -2.58 12.62 1.74
N ASN A 173 -2.11 12.10 2.88
CA ASN A 173 -0.89 11.31 2.96
C ASN A 173 -1.08 10.09 3.88
N MET A 174 -0.99 8.91 3.28
CA MET A 174 -1.15 7.63 3.98
C MET A 174 -0.08 7.46 5.09
N GLY A 175 1.17 7.79 4.80
CA GLY A 175 2.27 7.67 5.75
C GLY A 175 2.06 8.50 7.02
N THR A 176 1.51 9.71 6.89
CA THR A 176 1.19 10.57 8.04
C THR A 176 0.12 9.92 8.93
N GLY A 177 -0.93 9.36 8.32
CA GLY A 177 -1.98 8.66 9.08
C GLY A 177 -1.44 7.46 9.85
N ILE A 178 -0.62 6.63 9.20
CA ILE A 178 0.03 5.46 9.82
C ILE A 178 0.93 5.89 10.98
N LEU A 179 1.79 6.88 10.77
CA LEU A 179 2.70 7.38 11.82
C LEU A 179 1.93 7.89 13.04
N ILE A 180 0.90 8.69 12.84
CA ILE A 180 0.06 9.20 13.94
C ILE A 180 -0.64 8.05 14.66
N GLY A 181 -1.16 7.07 13.91
CA GLY A 181 -1.79 5.88 14.48
C GLY A 181 -0.84 5.08 15.37
N ILE A 182 0.36 4.74 14.86
CA ILE A 182 1.38 4.00 15.62
C ILE A 182 1.85 4.80 16.84
N PHE A 183 2.10 6.09 16.68
CA PHE A 183 2.55 6.95 17.78
C PHE A 183 1.48 6.99 18.90
N THR A 184 0.23 7.21 18.52
CA THR A 184 -0.88 7.22 19.47
C THR A 184 -1.06 5.86 20.15
N TYR A 185 -0.96 4.76 19.40
CA TYR A 185 -1.03 3.39 19.94
C TYR A 185 0.06 3.14 20.97
N THR A 186 1.31 3.48 20.64
CA THR A 186 2.46 3.29 21.53
C THR A 186 2.29 4.09 22.82
N ILE A 187 1.87 5.35 22.74
CA ILE A 187 1.65 6.20 23.91
C ILE A 187 0.53 5.62 24.80
N LEU A 188 -0.62 5.31 24.22
CA LEU A 188 -1.77 4.83 25.00
C LEU A 188 -1.54 3.47 25.66
N LYS A 189 -0.93 2.51 24.95
CA LYS A 189 -0.58 1.20 25.53
C LYS A 189 0.47 1.35 26.64
N THR A 190 1.41 2.29 26.49
CA THR A 190 2.42 2.58 27.53
C THR A 190 1.78 3.19 28.76
N LEU A 191 0.88 4.18 28.60
CA LEU A 191 0.18 4.83 29.70
C LEU A 191 -0.82 3.88 30.40
N ALA A 192 -1.43 2.95 29.66
CA ALA A 192 -2.32 1.95 30.20
C ALA A 192 -1.60 0.76 30.90
N GLY A 193 -0.26 0.76 30.91
CA GLY A 193 0.53 -0.33 31.50
C GLY A 193 0.55 -1.62 30.67
N LYS A 194 0.04 -1.58 29.42
CA LYS A 194 -0.03 -2.71 28.48
C LYS A 194 1.18 -2.77 27.55
N GLN A 195 2.38 -2.44 28.06
CA GLN A 195 3.62 -2.38 27.25
C GLN A 195 3.98 -3.69 26.53
N LYS A 196 3.55 -4.84 27.08
CA LYS A 196 3.79 -6.15 26.45
C LYS A 196 3.00 -6.36 25.16
N GLU A 197 1.99 -5.58 24.91
CA GLU A 197 1.16 -5.66 23.68
C GLU A 197 1.73 -4.77 22.55
N VAL A 198 2.76 -3.97 22.84
CA VAL A 198 3.45 -3.11 21.84
C VAL A 198 4.58 -3.86 21.12
N ASN A 199 4.94 -5.07 21.60
CA ASN A 199 6.04 -5.89 21.04
C ASN A 199 5.53 -6.88 20.00
#